data_6153c32110c9acf11a8da0c0c6c3dc29
#
_entry.id   6153c32110c9acf11a8da0c0c6c3dc29
#
_cell.length_a   1.000
_cell.length_b   1.000
_cell.length_c   1.000
_cell.angle_alpha   90.00
_cell.angle_beta   90.00
_cell.angle_gamma   90.00
#
_symmetry.space_group_name_H-M   'P 1'
#
loop_
_entity.id
_entity.type
_entity.pdbx_description
1 polymer ?
#
loop_
_entity_poly.entity_id
_entity_poly.type
_entity_poly.pdbx_seq_one_letter_code
_entity_poly.pdbx_strand_id
1 'polypeptide(L)'
;FVSDIKLRIAVLGLLLFFILFFVLLEFNFIGDYQISRITDFFSGDDFSQNQSRLSISSGGLFGTYFTELQITKVFVPVQTTDFIFSLYARNFGFFGGLLLLSLWIVFFFRVNRIINRTQIEFEKYLLSGLLILLGVQIFINLFTILGFIPLTGIPFPLLSLGGSSIFSTAIIFGLINRVFIENNIVV
;
A
#
# COMPACT_ATOMS: atom_id res chain seq x y z
N PHE A 1 9.17 2.48 -19.10
CA PHE A 1 10.59 2.34 -19.46
C PHE A 1 11.28 3.66 -19.19
N VAL A 2 11.83 3.76 -17.98
CA VAL A 2 12.31 5.02 -17.40
C VAL A 2 13.83 5.18 -17.62
N SER A 3 14.50 4.16 -18.08
CA SER A 3 15.92 4.21 -18.44
C SER A 3 16.20 3.25 -19.59
N ASP A 4 17.25 3.53 -20.38
CA ASP A 4 17.77 2.66 -21.45
C ASP A 4 18.39 1.35 -20.88
N ILE A 5 17.74 0.74 -19.90
CA ILE A 5 18.15 -0.55 -19.37
C ILE A 5 17.95 -1.57 -20.49
N LYS A 6 19.08 -2.06 -21.06
CA LYS A 6 19.01 -3.11 -22.06
C LYS A 6 18.22 -4.28 -21.48
N LEU A 7 17.22 -4.76 -22.20
CA LEU A 7 16.37 -5.90 -21.81
C LEU A 7 17.18 -7.06 -21.19
N ARG A 8 18.42 -7.28 -21.66
CA ARG A 8 19.35 -8.28 -21.12
C ARG A 8 19.67 -8.05 -19.64
N ILE A 9 19.87 -6.81 -19.20
CA ILE A 9 20.19 -6.47 -17.81
C ILE A 9 18.97 -6.72 -16.92
N ALA A 10 17.77 -6.35 -17.39
CA ALA A 10 16.52 -6.61 -16.69
C ALA A 10 16.28 -8.12 -16.53
N VAL A 11 16.48 -8.90 -17.59
CA VAL A 11 16.36 -10.37 -17.55
C VAL A 11 17.40 -11.00 -16.63
N LEU A 12 18.66 -10.55 -16.68
CA LEU A 12 19.70 -11.04 -15.76
C LEU A 12 19.37 -10.70 -14.29
N GLY A 13 18.88 -9.50 -14.02
CA GLY A 13 18.43 -9.12 -12.67
C GLY A 13 17.30 -10.00 -12.16
N LEU A 14 16.34 -10.31 -13.03
CA LEU A 14 15.21 -11.17 -12.70
C LEU A 14 15.64 -12.62 -12.47
N LEU A 15 16.55 -13.14 -13.28
CA LEU A 15 17.15 -14.45 -13.09
C LEU A 15 17.93 -14.53 -11.76
N LEU A 16 18.75 -13.52 -11.47
CA LEU A 16 19.50 -13.44 -10.22
C LEU A 16 18.58 -13.37 -9.00
N PHE A 17 17.47 -12.63 -9.09
CA PHE A 17 16.44 -12.60 -8.07
C PHE A 17 15.82 -13.99 -7.84
N PHE A 18 15.44 -14.71 -8.88
CA PHE A 18 14.92 -16.07 -8.75
C PHE A 18 15.93 -17.06 -8.18
N ILE A 19 17.19 -17.00 -8.62
CA ILE A 19 18.26 -17.84 -8.07
C ILE A 19 18.45 -17.54 -6.57
N LEU A 20 18.52 -16.27 -6.18
CA LEU A 20 18.65 -15.87 -4.79
C LEU A 20 17.44 -16.34 -3.98
N PHE A 21 16.24 -16.18 -4.52
CA PHE A 21 15.00 -16.65 -3.88
C PHE A 21 15.02 -18.17 -3.65
N PHE A 22 15.42 -18.96 -4.65
CA PHE A 22 15.56 -20.41 -4.50
C PHE A 22 16.62 -20.81 -3.47
N VAL A 23 17.76 -20.12 -3.45
CA VAL A 23 18.81 -20.34 -2.45
C VAL A 23 18.28 -20.05 -1.04
N LEU A 24 17.52 -18.95 -0.84
CA LEU A 24 16.93 -18.62 0.45
C LEU A 24 15.88 -19.66 0.91
N LEU A 25 15.16 -20.26 -0.02
CA LEU A 25 14.25 -21.38 0.27
C LEU A 25 15.01 -22.63 0.75
N GLU A 26 16.07 -23.01 0.04
CA GLU A 26 16.86 -24.23 0.35
C GLU A 26 17.56 -24.14 1.72
N PHE A 27 18.02 -22.96 2.10
CA PHE A 27 18.69 -22.73 3.38
C PHE A 27 17.73 -22.50 4.57
N ASN A 28 16.42 -22.76 4.44
CA ASN A 28 15.43 -22.55 5.48
C ASN A 28 15.44 -21.12 6.12
N PHE A 29 15.86 -20.13 5.35
CA PHE A 29 15.78 -18.72 5.80
C PHE A 29 14.32 -18.22 5.84
N ILE A 30 13.40 -18.94 5.21
CA ILE A 30 11.96 -18.68 5.32
C ILE A 30 11.47 -19.40 6.57
N GLY A 31 11.17 -18.64 7.60
CA GLY A 31 10.67 -19.19 8.85
C GLY A 31 9.28 -19.82 8.69
N ASP A 32 8.97 -20.80 9.54
CA ASP A 32 7.68 -21.51 9.56
C ASP A 32 6.47 -20.54 9.62
N TYR A 33 6.66 -19.37 10.21
CA TYR A 33 5.66 -18.32 10.27
C TYR A 33 5.28 -17.73 8.88
N GLN A 34 6.22 -17.63 7.95
CA GLN A 34 5.94 -17.13 6.59
C GLN A 34 5.24 -18.20 5.76
N ILE A 35 5.62 -19.45 5.97
CA ILE A 35 4.99 -20.61 5.32
C ILE A 35 3.55 -20.75 5.84
N SER A 36 3.33 -20.64 7.16
CA SER A 36 1.99 -20.73 7.73
C SER A 36 1.06 -19.64 7.17
N ARG A 37 1.52 -18.40 7.00
CA ARG A 37 0.69 -17.34 6.41
C ARG A 37 0.23 -17.66 4.97
N ILE A 38 1.09 -18.31 4.19
CA ILE A 38 0.73 -18.73 2.84
C ILE A 38 -0.26 -19.88 2.89
N THR A 39 -0.03 -20.87 3.76
CA THR A 39 -0.96 -22.02 3.91
C THR A 39 -2.31 -21.58 4.45
N ASP A 40 -2.35 -20.70 5.46
CA ASP A 40 -3.59 -20.17 6.05
C ASP A 40 -4.39 -19.35 5.02
N PHE A 41 -3.68 -18.63 4.13
CA PHE A 41 -4.33 -17.93 3.03
C PHE A 41 -5.01 -18.89 2.05
N PHE A 42 -4.34 -19.96 1.62
CA PHE A 42 -4.89 -20.93 0.67
C PHE A 42 -5.97 -21.84 1.31
N SER A 43 -5.90 -22.11 2.61
CA SER A 43 -6.96 -22.83 3.34
C SER A 43 -8.20 -21.96 3.60
N GLY A 44 -8.07 -20.64 3.48
CA GLY A 44 -9.14 -19.70 3.82
C GLY A 44 -9.30 -19.46 5.33
N ASP A 45 -8.39 -19.96 6.15
CA ASP A 45 -8.45 -19.92 7.61
C ASP A 45 -7.77 -18.68 8.21
N ASP A 46 -7.32 -17.72 7.37
CA ASP A 46 -6.73 -16.47 7.88
C ASP A 46 -7.78 -15.65 8.65
N PHE A 47 -7.75 -15.82 9.97
CA PHE A 47 -8.64 -15.14 10.90
C PHE A 47 -8.60 -13.63 10.74
N SER A 48 -7.41 -13.04 10.56
CA SER A 48 -7.24 -11.59 10.47
C SER A 48 -7.88 -11.01 9.21
N GLN A 49 -7.72 -11.68 8.07
CA GLN A 49 -8.35 -11.26 6.82
C GLN A 49 -9.87 -11.44 6.84
N ASN A 50 -10.35 -12.53 7.40
CA ASN A 50 -11.79 -12.77 7.54
C ASN A 50 -12.44 -11.71 8.44
N GLN A 51 -11.81 -11.38 9.57
CA GLN A 51 -12.27 -10.30 10.45
C GLN A 51 -12.21 -8.93 9.78
N SER A 52 -11.20 -8.68 8.95
CA SER A 52 -11.08 -7.45 8.16
C SER A 52 -12.25 -7.29 7.17
N ARG A 53 -12.60 -8.34 6.43
CA ARG A 53 -13.74 -8.35 5.51
C ARG A 53 -15.08 -8.15 6.26
N LEU A 54 -15.26 -8.81 7.39
CA LEU A 54 -16.42 -8.60 8.26
C LEU A 54 -16.50 -7.16 8.78
N SER A 55 -15.35 -6.57 9.12
CA SER A 55 -15.27 -5.18 9.55
C SER A 55 -15.74 -4.23 8.45
N ILE A 56 -15.25 -4.39 7.21
CA ILE A 56 -15.69 -3.58 6.07
C ILE A 56 -17.19 -3.73 5.80
N SER A 57 -17.67 -4.98 5.74
CA SER A 57 -19.08 -5.27 5.47
C SER A 57 -20.02 -4.72 6.54
N SER A 58 -19.58 -4.70 7.80
CA SER A 58 -20.35 -4.13 8.91
C SER A 58 -20.53 -2.63 8.84
N GLY A 59 -19.66 -1.91 8.11
CA GLY A 59 -19.76 -0.45 7.93
C GLY A 59 -20.92 0.00 7.04
N GLY A 60 -21.42 -0.89 6.16
CA GLY A 60 -22.50 -0.52 5.23
C GLY A 60 -22.15 0.67 4.34
N LEU A 61 -23.14 1.48 3.98
CA LEU A 61 -22.93 2.63 3.10
C LEU A 61 -22.36 3.85 3.82
N PHE A 62 -22.85 4.14 5.03
CA PHE A 62 -22.53 5.38 5.77
C PHE A 62 -21.62 5.17 6.98
N GLY A 63 -21.31 3.94 7.34
CA GLY A 63 -20.48 3.60 8.49
C GLY A 63 -21.23 3.54 9.83
N THR A 64 -20.59 2.90 10.79
CA THR A 64 -21.14 2.72 12.14
C THR A 64 -21.10 4.01 12.97
N TYR A 65 -20.22 4.93 12.64
CA TYR A 65 -20.10 6.22 13.33
C TYR A 65 -21.36 7.08 13.19
N PHE A 66 -22.03 7.03 12.02
CA PHE A 66 -23.21 7.83 11.73
C PHE A 66 -24.53 7.11 11.99
N THR A 67 -24.52 5.78 12.12
CA THR A 67 -25.75 4.98 12.19
C THR A 67 -26.10 4.51 13.59
N GLU A 68 -25.28 4.80 14.61
CA GLU A 68 -25.44 4.33 16.01
C GLU A 68 -25.71 2.81 16.13
N LEU A 69 -25.45 2.06 15.08
CA LEU A 69 -25.63 0.62 15.09
C LEU A 69 -24.62 0.02 16.07
N GLN A 70 -25.10 -0.50 17.18
CA GLN A 70 -24.33 -1.33 18.11
C GLN A 70 -24.00 -2.66 17.41
N ILE A 71 -23.12 -2.61 16.41
CA ILE A 71 -22.70 -3.78 15.71
C ILE A 71 -21.68 -4.52 16.59
N THR A 72 -21.89 -5.83 16.70
CA THR A 72 -21.02 -6.79 17.37
C THR A 72 -19.55 -6.39 17.27
N LYS A 73 -18.85 -6.41 18.40
CA LYS A 73 -17.42 -6.08 18.51
C LYS A 73 -16.60 -6.97 17.57
N VAL A 74 -16.49 -6.60 16.30
CA VAL A 74 -15.60 -7.27 15.36
C VAL A 74 -14.18 -6.94 15.80
N PHE A 75 -13.49 -7.94 16.34
CA PHE A 75 -12.11 -7.79 16.76
C PHE A 75 -11.20 -8.11 15.57
N VAL A 76 -10.54 -7.11 15.02
CA VAL A 76 -9.50 -7.31 14.00
C VAL A 76 -8.15 -7.19 14.69
N PRO A 77 -7.32 -8.24 14.69
CA PRO A 77 -5.94 -8.12 15.18
C PRO A 77 -5.17 -7.05 14.40
N VAL A 78 -4.29 -6.32 15.08
CA VAL A 78 -3.40 -5.31 14.45
C VAL A 78 -4.16 -4.25 13.61
N GLN A 79 -5.34 -3.82 14.11
CA GLN A 79 -6.22 -2.86 13.41
C GLN A 79 -5.54 -1.53 13.07
N THR A 80 -4.61 -1.09 13.90
CA THR A 80 -3.99 0.24 13.81
C THR A 80 -2.84 0.35 12.81
N THR A 81 -2.34 -0.78 12.33
CA THR A 81 -1.23 -0.83 11.36
C THR A 81 -1.69 -1.36 10.01
N ASP A 82 -1.80 -2.68 9.88
CA ASP A 82 -1.98 -3.34 8.59
C ASP A 82 -3.42 -3.30 8.08
N PHE A 83 -4.39 -3.33 9.00
CA PHE A 83 -5.83 -3.35 8.70
C PHE A 83 -6.55 -2.01 8.97
N ILE A 84 -5.81 -0.92 9.03
CA ILE A 84 -6.39 0.40 9.36
C ILE A 84 -7.48 0.83 8.38
N PHE A 85 -7.37 0.50 7.10
CA PHE A 85 -8.38 0.81 6.10
C PHE A 85 -9.70 0.08 6.39
N SER A 86 -9.67 -1.16 6.93
CA SER A 86 -10.89 -1.88 7.30
C SER A 86 -11.61 -1.21 8.47
N LEU A 87 -10.86 -0.70 9.45
CA LEU A 87 -11.40 0.09 10.55
C LEU A 87 -11.99 1.41 10.04
N TYR A 88 -11.29 2.08 9.14
CA TYR A 88 -11.77 3.31 8.51
C TYR A 88 -13.08 3.08 7.74
N ALA A 89 -13.11 2.04 6.89
CA ALA A 89 -14.30 1.68 6.12
C ALA A 89 -15.47 1.23 7.02
N ARG A 90 -15.21 0.59 8.15
CA ARG A 90 -16.24 0.29 9.15
C ARG A 90 -16.85 1.56 9.72
N ASN A 91 -16.02 2.52 10.11
CA ASN A 91 -16.49 3.74 10.78
C ASN A 91 -17.21 4.69 9.83
N PHE A 92 -16.69 4.86 8.62
CA PHE A 92 -17.20 5.84 7.63
C PHE A 92 -17.97 5.21 6.46
N GLY A 93 -18.06 3.87 6.42
CA GLY A 93 -18.78 3.14 5.40
C GLY A 93 -18.13 3.17 4.02
N PHE A 94 -18.89 2.69 3.04
CA PHE A 94 -18.47 2.65 1.64
C PHE A 94 -18.12 4.04 1.10
N PHE A 95 -18.95 5.03 1.37
CA PHE A 95 -18.70 6.40 0.91
C PHE A 95 -17.44 7.02 1.52
N GLY A 96 -17.14 6.73 2.79
CA GLY A 96 -15.90 7.16 3.41
C GLY A 96 -14.68 6.52 2.75
N GLY A 97 -14.72 5.20 2.51
CA GLY A 97 -13.67 4.49 1.78
C GLY A 97 -13.46 5.05 0.37
N LEU A 98 -14.55 5.29 -0.36
CA LEU A 98 -14.51 5.89 -1.70
C LEU A 98 -13.90 7.30 -1.67
N LEU A 99 -14.26 8.12 -0.69
CA LEU A 99 -13.69 9.45 -0.52
C LEU A 99 -12.19 9.39 -0.31
N LEU A 100 -11.71 8.53 0.60
CA LEU A 100 -10.27 8.36 0.85
C LEU A 100 -9.52 7.94 -0.40
N LEU A 101 -10.03 6.95 -1.13
CA LEU A 101 -9.40 6.48 -2.37
C LEU A 101 -9.45 7.56 -3.46
N SER A 102 -10.52 8.34 -3.56
CA SER A 102 -10.62 9.44 -4.53
C SER A 102 -9.57 10.53 -4.25
N LEU A 103 -9.29 10.84 -2.98
CA LEU A 103 -8.22 11.78 -2.60
C LEU A 103 -6.85 11.26 -3.05
N TRP A 104 -6.57 9.96 -2.89
CA TRP A 104 -5.35 9.35 -3.40
C TRP A 104 -5.26 9.41 -4.92
N ILE A 105 -6.34 9.13 -5.63
CA ILE A 105 -6.40 9.25 -7.10
C ILE A 105 -6.09 10.69 -7.54
N VAL A 106 -6.72 11.69 -6.91
CA VAL A 106 -6.44 13.11 -7.20
C VAL A 106 -4.98 13.45 -6.93
N PHE A 107 -4.41 12.95 -5.82
CA PHE A 107 -3.00 13.13 -5.50
C PHE A 107 -2.09 12.53 -6.60
N PHE A 108 -2.36 11.29 -7.03
CA PHE A 108 -1.60 10.65 -8.11
C PHE A 108 -1.66 11.45 -9.41
N PHE A 109 -2.85 11.94 -9.80
CA PHE A 109 -2.99 12.78 -10.97
C PHE A 109 -2.22 14.11 -10.85
N ARG A 110 -2.22 14.72 -9.67
CA ARG A 110 -1.46 15.95 -9.41
C ARG A 110 0.04 15.73 -9.54
N VAL A 111 0.57 14.71 -8.89
CA VAL A 111 2.00 14.38 -8.96
C VAL A 111 2.41 13.99 -10.39
N ASN A 112 1.59 13.19 -11.09
CA ASN A 112 1.86 12.86 -12.49
C ASN A 112 1.91 14.09 -13.40
N ARG A 113 1.08 15.12 -13.12
CA ARG A 113 1.14 16.39 -13.84
C ARG A 113 2.46 17.14 -13.58
N ILE A 114 2.99 17.08 -12.34
CA ILE A 114 4.31 17.66 -12.01
C ILE A 114 5.39 16.92 -12.78
N ILE A 115 5.40 15.58 -12.76
CA ILE A 115 6.35 14.74 -13.49
C ILE A 115 6.42 15.13 -14.97
N ASN A 116 5.26 15.34 -15.62
CA ASN A 116 5.19 15.71 -17.03
C ASN A 116 5.69 17.12 -17.34
N ARG A 117 5.77 18.00 -16.35
CA ARG A 117 6.28 19.38 -16.51
C ARG A 117 7.74 19.52 -16.12
N THR A 118 8.28 18.57 -15.37
CA THR A 118 9.67 18.59 -14.90
C THR A 118 10.63 18.39 -16.07
N GLN A 119 11.60 19.31 -16.20
CA GLN A 119 12.60 19.30 -17.29
C GLN A 119 13.84 18.47 -16.92
N ILE A 120 14.15 18.36 -15.63
CA ILE A 120 15.31 17.62 -15.12
C ILE A 120 14.98 16.13 -15.10
N GLU A 121 15.69 15.34 -15.89
CA GLU A 121 15.46 13.90 -16.01
C GLU A 121 15.55 13.16 -14.67
N PHE A 122 16.54 13.52 -13.85
CA PHE A 122 16.70 12.90 -12.53
C PHE A 122 15.47 13.09 -11.64
N GLU A 123 14.93 14.31 -11.56
CA GLU A 123 13.75 14.62 -10.77
C GLU A 123 12.52 13.89 -11.30
N LYS A 124 12.36 13.81 -12.63
CA LYS A 124 11.28 13.09 -13.28
C LYS A 124 11.30 11.61 -12.91
N TYR A 125 12.48 10.97 -12.94
CA TYR A 125 12.61 9.56 -12.57
C TYR A 125 12.42 9.34 -11.07
N LEU A 126 12.94 10.23 -10.24
CA LEU A 126 12.75 10.19 -8.79
C LEU A 126 11.27 10.25 -8.43
N LEU A 127 10.54 11.25 -8.93
CA LEU A 127 9.10 11.39 -8.67
C LEU A 127 8.29 10.20 -9.18
N SER A 128 8.63 9.69 -10.37
CA SER A 128 7.96 8.51 -10.92
C SER A 128 8.15 7.28 -10.03
N GLY A 129 9.37 7.06 -9.54
CA GLY A 129 9.68 5.97 -8.61
C GLY A 129 8.92 6.10 -7.28
N LEU A 130 8.89 7.30 -6.69
CA LEU A 130 8.16 7.56 -5.45
C LEU A 130 6.65 7.39 -5.62
N LEU A 131 6.10 7.82 -6.76
CA LEU A 131 4.68 7.66 -7.06
C LEU A 131 4.29 6.18 -7.20
N ILE A 132 5.11 5.40 -7.93
CA ILE A 132 4.91 3.96 -8.08
C ILE A 132 4.99 3.26 -6.73
N LEU A 133 5.97 3.60 -5.89
CA LEU A 133 6.14 3.04 -4.56
C LEU A 133 4.90 3.24 -3.70
N LEU A 134 4.37 4.47 -3.62
CA LEU A 134 3.13 4.76 -2.90
C LEU A 134 1.92 4.01 -3.49
N GLY A 135 1.82 3.96 -4.81
CA GLY A 135 0.74 3.23 -5.49
C GLY A 135 0.75 1.74 -5.19
N VAL A 136 1.94 1.12 -5.24
CA VAL A 136 2.12 -0.30 -4.91
C VAL A 136 1.80 -0.58 -3.44
N GLN A 137 2.22 0.29 -2.51
CA GLN A 137 1.86 0.15 -1.09
C GLN A 137 0.35 0.15 -0.86
N ILE A 138 -0.37 1.13 -1.43
CA ILE A 138 -1.83 1.21 -1.33
C ILE A 138 -2.49 -0.02 -1.95
N PHE A 139 -2.04 -0.42 -3.15
CA PHE A 139 -2.58 -1.56 -3.86
C PHE A 139 -2.40 -2.85 -3.05
N ILE A 140 -1.18 -3.15 -2.59
CA ILE A 140 -0.91 -4.36 -1.80
C ILE A 140 -1.73 -4.35 -0.51
N ASN A 141 -1.80 -3.23 0.22
CA ASN A 141 -2.57 -3.15 1.46
C ASN A 141 -4.06 -3.42 1.21
N LEU A 142 -4.68 -2.79 0.20
CA LEU A 142 -6.08 -3.01 -0.14
C LEU A 142 -6.35 -4.47 -0.55
N PHE A 143 -5.50 -5.06 -1.38
CA PHE A 143 -5.66 -6.44 -1.82
C PHE A 143 -5.46 -7.45 -0.68
N THR A 144 -4.56 -7.15 0.27
CA THR A 144 -4.42 -7.93 1.50
C THR A 144 -5.68 -7.87 2.36
N ILE A 145 -6.23 -6.69 2.57
CA ILE A 145 -7.44 -6.45 3.39
C ILE A 145 -8.67 -7.14 2.77
N LEU A 146 -8.78 -7.10 1.45
CA LEU A 146 -9.85 -7.77 0.71
C LEU A 146 -9.61 -9.29 0.58
N GLY A 147 -8.41 -9.78 0.95
CA GLY A 147 -8.03 -11.19 0.93
C GLY A 147 -7.77 -11.73 -0.47
N PHE A 148 -7.29 -10.90 -1.38
CA PHE A 148 -6.79 -11.35 -2.69
C PHE A 148 -5.34 -11.82 -2.66
N ILE A 149 -4.57 -11.33 -1.69
CA ILE A 149 -3.18 -11.73 -1.47
C ILE A 149 -2.93 -12.03 0.02
N PRO A 150 -1.95 -12.88 0.36
CA PRO A 150 -1.59 -13.18 1.74
C PRO A 150 -1.23 -11.92 2.53
N LEU A 151 -1.31 -12.02 3.85
CA LEU A 151 -0.94 -10.92 4.76
C LEU A 151 0.54 -10.54 4.61
N THR A 152 0.79 -9.34 4.10
CA THR A 152 2.14 -8.84 3.81
C THR A 152 2.72 -7.92 4.88
N GLY A 153 1.88 -7.37 5.78
CA GLY A 153 2.32 -6.41 6.78
C GLY A 153 2.71 -5.03 6.21
N ILE A 154 2.30 -4.71 4.99
CA ILE A 154 2.58 -3.41 4.36
C ILE A 154 1.54 -2.40 4.82
N PRO A 155 1.95 -1.32 5.53
CA PRO A 155 1.03 -0.34 6.07
C PRO A 155 0.44 0.55 4.97
N PHE A 156 -0.80 1.02 5.19
CA PHE A 156 -1.42 2.03 4.31
C PHE A 156 -0.77 3.40 4.55
N PRO A 157 -0.24 4.08 3.50
CA PRO A 157 0.46 5.34 3.67
C PRO A 157 -0.43 6.42 4.32
N LEU A 158 0.12 7.21 5.22
CA LEU A 158 -0.53 8.27 6.01
C LEU A 158 -1.65 7.83 6.95
N LEU A 159 -2.22 6.65 6.78
CA LEU A 159 -3.34 6.20 7.61
C LEU A 159 -2.85 5.31 8.75
N SER A 160 -1.86 4.43 8.48
CA SER A 160 -1.36 3.46 9.44
C SER A 160 -0.51 4.10 10.54
N LEU A 161 -0.75 3.68 11.79
CA LEU A 161 0.00 4.11 12.96
C LEU A 161 1.34 3.33 13.07
N GLY A 162 2.26 3.61 12.17
CA GLY A 162 3.61 3.05 12.21
C GLY A 162 4.64 4.18 12.17
N GLY A 163 5.49 4.33 13.20
CA GLY A 163 6.46 5.41 13.26
C GLY A 163 7.39 5.46 12.04
N SER A 164 7.92 4.32 11.62
CA SER A 164 8.76 4.19 10.42
C SER A 164 7.99 4.49 9.12
N SER A 165 6.74 4.04 9.02
CA SER A 165 5.89 4.29 7.85
C SER A 165 5.53 5.77 7.72
N ILE A 166 5.18 6.44 8.82
CA ILE A 166 4.89 7.87 8.83
C ILE A 166 6.15 8.66 8.43
N PHE A 167 7.31 8.31 9.00
CA PHE A 167 8.56 8.99 8.70
C PHE A 167 8.97 8.84 7.23
N SER A 168 8.93 7.62 6.68
CA SER A 168 9.25 7.37 5.28
C SER A 168 8.28 8.09 4.34
N THR A 169 6.99 8.07 4.64
CA THR A 169 5.97 8.78 3.87
C THR A 169 6.18 10.30 3.91
N ALA A 170 6.53 10.84 5.09
CA ALA A 170 6.85 12.27 5.22
C ALA A 170 8.05 12.68 4.35
N ILE A 171 9.10 11.86 4.28
CA ILE A 171 10.24 12.10 3.38
C ILE A 171 9.77 12.11 1.92
N ILE A 172 8.95 11.15 1.51
CA ILE A 172 8.42 11.08 0.14
C ILE A 172 7.65 12.36 -0.21
N PHE A 173 6.76 12.81 0.67
CA PHE A 173 6.01 14.05 0.46
C PHE A 173 6.91 15.28 0.44
N GLY A 174 7.94 15.32 1.29
CA GLY A 174 8.96 16.39 1.30
C GLY A 174 9.70 16.49 -0.04
N LEU A 175 10.13 15.35 -0.60
CA LEU A 175 10.80 15.31 -1.91
C LEU A 175 9.86 15.75 -3.05
N ILE A 176 8.61 15.27 -3.05
CA ILE A 176 7.61 15.68 -4.05
C ILE A 176 7.38 17.19 -3.98
N ASN A 177 7.23 17.74 -2.76
CA ASN A 177 7.01 19.17 -2.57
C ASN A 177 8.23 20.00 -2.98
N ARG A 178 9.44 19.53 -2.74
CA ARG A 178 10.68 20.20 -3.16
C ARG A 178 10.73 20.38 -4.67
N VAL A 179 10.49 19.30 -5.42
CA VAL A 179 10.48 19.35 -6.88
C VAL A 179 9.34 20.23 -7.41
N PHE A 180 8.18 20.20 -6.75
CA PHE A 180 7.07 21.09 -7.11
C PHE A 180 7.43 22.58 -6.98
N ILE A 181 8.08 22.96 -5.89
CA ILE A 181 8.51 24.35 -5.66
C ILE A 181 9.55 24.76 -6.71
N GLU A 182 10.57 23.96 -6.96
CA GLU A 182 11.61 24.27 -7.95
C GLU A 182 11.03 24.47 -9.35
N ASN A 183 10.13 23.61 -9.78
CA ASN A 183 9.52 23.75 -11.10
C ASN A 183 8.53 24.94 -11.21
N ASN A 184 8.00 25.48 -10.09
CA ASN A 184 7.14 26.65 -10.11
C ASN A 184 7.91 27.99 -9.96
N ILE A 185 9.16 27.95 -9.50
CA ILE A 185 10.01 29.16 -9.38
C ILE A 185 10.69 29.48 -10.72
N VAL A 186 10.82 28.50 -11.60
CA VAL A 186 11.50 28.65 -12.91
C VAL A 186 10.54 29.15 -14.01
N VAL A 187 9.28 29.42 -13.68
CA VAL A 187 8.28 30.08 -14.54
C VAL A 187 8.13 31.53 -14.12
#